data_8e5eb7f95ce1130e84cc0258d8d49f7a
#
_entry.id   8e5eb7f95ce1130e84cc0258d8d49f7a
#
_cell.length_a   1.000
_cell.length_b   1.000
_cell.length_c   1.000
_cell.angle_alpha   90.00
_cell.angle_beta   90.00
_cell.angle_gamma   90.00
#
_symmetry.space_group_name_H-M   'P 1'
#
loop_
_entity.id
_entity.type
_entity.pdbx_description
1 polymer ?
#
loop_
_entity_poly.entity_id
_entity_poly.type
_entity_poly.pdbx_seq_one_letter_code
_entity_poly.pdbx_strand_id
1 'polypeptide(L)'
;MSGLLIAFEGLDQSGKQTQAERVREHVTSRGREARLLSFPDYTTPIGTEISRALHGEREYDADVMQLMYVANRYEKRANIATWLAEGIVLVCDRYIASSIAYGEAQGLDPGWLADIQRFLPQPDLTILLDIAPETAVTRKAAGRDRYERDLAMLSRVRESYRRQAGQRGWVRFDGERPRDAVSADVLNALETRLGPR
;
A
#
# COMPACT_ATOMS: atom_id res chain seq x y z
N MET A 1 -10.75 -1.21 -22.84
CA MET A 1 -10.05 -0.26 -21.95
C MET A 1 -8.94 -1.01 -21.26
N SER A 2 -7.77 -0.40 -21.05
CA SER A 2 -6.67 -1.02 -20.31
C SER A 2 -7.02 -1.15 -18.82
N GLY A 3 -6.47 -2.16 -18.16
CA GLY A 3 -6.51 -2.26 -16.70
C GLY A 3 -5.78 -1.08 -16.05
N LEU A 4 -6.06 -0.86 -14.78
CA LEU A 4 -5.39 0.16 -13.96
C LEU A 4 -4.92 -0.48 -12.64
N LEU A 5 -3.73 -0.15 -12.22
CA LEU A 5 -3.20 -0.55 -10.92
C LEU A 5 -3.12 0.68 -10.01
N ILE A 6 -3.91 0.66 -8.95
CA ILE A 6 -4.01 1.73 -7.95
C ILE A 6 -3.48 1.20 -6.63
N ALA A 7 -2.51 1.87 -6.03
CA ALA A 7 -1.96 1.51 -4.75
C ALA A 7 -2.33 2.55 -3.67
N PHE A 8 -2.83 2.08 -2.53
CA PHE A 8 -2.99 2.89 -1.33
C PHE A 8 -1.82 2.67 -0.39
N GLU A 9 -1.20 3.76 0.03
CA GLU A 9 -0.03 3.78 0.88
C GLU A 9 -0.23 4.71 2.08
N GLY A 10 0.57 4.54 3.12
CA GLY A 10 0.51 5.33 4.36
C GLY A 10 0.68 4.46 5.60
N LEU A 11 0.74 5.10 6.76
CA LEU A 11 0.85 4.41 8.05
C LEU A 11 -0.36 3.52 8.32
N ASP A 12 -0.22 2.56 9.25
CA ASP A 12 -1.36 1.80 9.71
C ASP A 12 -2.42 2.74 10.31
N GLN A 13 -3.69 2.34 10.23
CA GLN A 13 -4.82 3.17 10.65
C GLN A 13 -5.03 4.48 9.86
N SER A 14 -4.34 4.69 8.73
CA SER A 14 -4.58 5.85 7.86
C SER A 14 -5.88 5.75 7.06
N GLY A 15 -6.54 4.58 7.06
CA GLY A 15 -7.80 4.34 6.35
C GLY A 15 -7.65 3.73 4.96
N LYS A 16 -6.47 3.22 4.62
CA LYS A 16 -6.16 2.61 3.31
C LYS A 16 -7.19 1.55 2.89
N GLN A 17 -7.43 0.56 3.74
CA GLN A 17 -8.37 -0.52 3.46
C GLN A 17 -9.76 0.04 3.12
N THR A 18 -10.29 0.94 3.95
CA THR A 18 -11.61 1.55 3.72
C THR A 18 -11.69 2.30 2.39
N GLN A 19 -10.65 3.07 2.06
CA GLN A 19 -10.63 3.82 0.80
C GLN A 19 -10.44 2.89 -0.40
N ALA A 20 -9.64 1.84 -0.28
CA ALA A 20 -9.46 0.83 -1.32
C ALA A 20 -10.78 0.08 -1.61
N GLU A 21 -11.53 -0.30 -0.58
CA GLU A 21 -12.85 -0.92 -0.72
C GLU A 21 -13.84 0.02 -1.44
N ARG A 22 -13.91 1.30 -1.04
CA ARG A 22 -14.76 2.31 -1.67
C ARG A 22 -14.41 2.56 -3.13
N VAL A 23 -13.12 2.60 -3.47
CA VAL A 23 -12.67 2.72 -4.86
C VAL A 23 -13.09 1.49 -5.66
N ARG A 24 -12.89 0.29 -5.15
CA ARG A 24 -13.36 -0.94 -5.80
C ARG A 24 -14.87 -0.90 -6.08
N GLU A 25 -15.66 -0.53 -5.07
CA GLU A 25 -17.14 -0.41 -5.20
C GLU A 25 -17.52 0.64 -6.24
N HIS A 26 -16.88 1.80 -6.21
CA HIS A 26 -17.12 2.86 -7.19
C HIS A 26 -16.83 2.40 -8.62
N VAL A 27 -15.68 1.76 -8.85
CA VAL A 27 -15.30 1.21 -10.17
C VAL A 27 -16.32 0.17 -10.64
N THR A 28 -16.73 -0.72 -9.73
CA THR A 28 -17.74 -1.75 -10.04
C THR A 28 -19.10 -1.13 -10.38
N SER A 29 -19.53 -0.09 -9.67
CA SER A 29 -20.78 0.62 -9.95
C SER A 29 -20.78 1.32 -11.32
N ARG A 30 -19.59 1.55 -11.89
CA ARG A 30 -19.40 2.07 -13.26
C ARG A 30 -19.37 0.98 -14.34
N GLY A 31 -19.64 -0.27 -13.97
CA GLY A 31 -19.66 -1.41 -14.91
C GLY A 31 -18.28 -1.94 -15.28
N ARG A 32 -17.21 -1.58 -14.55
CA ARG A 32 -15.87 -2.16 -14.74
C ARG A 32 -15.57 -3.21 -13.69
N GLU A 33 -14.90 -4.30 -14.07
CA GLU A 33 -14.41 -5.26 -13.09
C GLU A 33 -13.28 -4.63 -12.28
N ALA A 34 -13.34 -4.80 -10.95
CA ALA A 34 -12.32 -4.35 -10.03
C ALA A 34 -12.01 -5.43 -8.98
N ARG A 35 -10.72 -5.59 -8.64
CA ARG A 35 -10.24 -6.52 -7.62
C ARG A 35 -9.46 -5.79 -6.54
N LEU A 36 -9.70 -6.18 -5.30
CA LEU A 36 -8.93 -5.71 -4.15
C LEU A 36 -7.81 -6.70 -3.86
N LEU A 37 -6.61 -6.19 -3.70
CA LEU A 37 -5.43 -6.93 -3.24
C LEU A 37 -4.91 -6.28 -1.96
N SER A 38 -4.41 -7.08 -1.04
CA SER A 38 -3.78 -6.58 0.18
C SER A 38 -2.40 -7.21 0.34
N PHE A 39 -1.40 -6.41 0.67
CA PHE A 39 -0.06 -6.90 0.93
C PHE A 39 0.42 -6.47 2.31
N PRO A 40 0.99 -7.43 3.08
CA PRO A 40 1.22 -8.83 2.73
C PRO A 40 -0.08 -9.62 2.53
N ASP A 41 -0.08 -10.54 1.56
CA ASP A 41 -1.14 -11.56 1.44
C ASP A 41 -0.82 -12.71 2.39
N TYR A 42 -1.43 -12.68 3.56
CA TYR A 42 -1.22 -13.67 4.62
C TYR A 42 -1.79 -15.07 4.31
N THR A 43 -2.49 -15.25 3.19
CA THR A 43 -3.03 -16.54 2.78
C THR A 43 -2.01 -17.44 2.09
N THR A 44 -0.85 -16.88 1.71
CA THR A 44 0.25 -17.60 1.07
C THR A 44 1.25 -18.14 2.10
N PRO A 45 2.08 -19.13 1.74
CA PRO A 45 3.14 -19.62 2.63
C PRO A 45 4.11 -18.51 3.07
N ILE A 46 4.54 -17.63 2.15
CA ILE A 46 5.41 -16.49 2.48
C ILE A 46 4.67 -15.51 3.39
N GLY A 47 3.41 -15.20 3.09
CA GLY A 47 2.59 -14.33 3.93
C GLY A 47 2.36 -14.88 5.34
N THR A 48 2.19 -16.19 5.47
CA THR A 48 2.10 -16.86 6.79
C THR A 48 3.39 -16.66 7.59
N GLU A 49 4.56 -16.80 6.95
CA GLU A 49 5.84 -16.60 7.63
C GLU A 49 6.06 -15.13 8.02
N ILE A 50 5.67 -14.18 7.17
CA ILE A 50 5.63 -12.74 7.51
C ILE A 50 4.75 -12.51 8.75
N SER A 51 3.56 -13.12 8.80
CA SER A 51 2.66 -13.00 9.95
C SER A 51 3.32 -13.47 11.25
N ARG A 52 3.97 -14.64 11.21
CA ARG A 52 4.70 -15.17 12.37
C ARG A 52 5.80 -14.23 12.86
N ALA A 53 6.54 -13.64 11.92
CA ALA A 53 7.59 -12.68 12.26
C ALA A 53 7.01 -11.39 12.90
N LEU A 54 5.89 -10.88 12.39
CA LEU A 54 5.23 -9.70 12.94
C LEU A 54 4.67 -9.94 14.36
N HIS A 55 4.24 -11.16 14.65
CA HIS A 55 3.75 -11.55 15.99
C HIS A 55 4.88 -11.97 16.95
N GLY A 56 6.13 -11.97 16.51
CA GLY A 56 7.28 -12.29 17.36
C GLY A 56 7.54 -13.79 17.52
N GLU A 57 6.93 -14.65 16.71
CA GLU A 57 7.20 -16.11 16.68
C GLU A 57 8.50 -16.43 15.93
N ARG A 58 8.97 -15.51 15.13
CA ARG A 58 10.20 -15.56 14.33
C ARG A 58 10.91 -14.22 14.37
N GLU A 59 12.24 -14.28 14.29
CA GLU A 59 13.08 -13.09 14.20
C GLU A 59 13.86 -13.13 12.88
N TYR A 60 13.81 -12.04 12.15
CA TYR A 60 14.53 -11.82 10.90
C TYR A 60 15.09 -10.41 10.88
N ASP A 61 16.25 -10.26 10.28
CA ASP A 61 16.83 -8.96 10.02
C ASP A 61 15.97 -8.15 9.03
N ALA A 62 16.16 -6.85 9.02
CA ALA A 62 15.33 -5.94 8.25
C ALA A 62 15.35 -6.24 6.74
N ASP A 63 16.50 -6.58 6.19
CA ASP A 63 16.66 -6.94 4.79
C ASP A 63 15.93 -8.23 4.42
N VAL A 64 16.04 -9.27 5.27
CA VAL A 64 15.31 -10.54 5.09
C VAL A 64 13.80 -10.29 5.13
N MET A 65 13.31 -9.47 6.07
CA MET A 65 11.90 -9.09 6.12
C MET A 65 11.45 -8.39 4.82
N GLN A 66 12.26 -7.45 4.29
CA GLN A 66 11.90 -6.77 3.04
C GLN A 66 11.94 -7.73 1.85
N LEU A 67 12.88 -8.66 1.79
CA LEU A 67 12.90 -9.70 0.76
C LEU A 67 11.65 -10.59 0.82
N MET A 68 11.17 -10.94 2.01
CA MET A 68 9.91 -11.69 2.16
C MET A 68 8.69 -10.89 1.71
N TYR A 69 8.60 -9.60 2.08
CA TYR A 69 7.52 -8.73 1.58
C TYR A 69 7.52 -8.60 0.06
N VAL A 70 8.69 -8.48 -0.54
CA VAL A 70 8.84 -8.42 -1.99
C VAL A 70 8.47 -9.75 -2.63
N ALA A 71 8.97 -10.88 -2.11
CA ALA A 71 8.63 -12.21 -2.59
C ALA A 71 7.12 -12.47 -2.54
N ASN A 72 6.43 -12.06 -1.45
CA ASN A 72 4.98 -12.16 -1.32
C ASN A 72 4.22 -11.40 -2.42
N ARG A 73 4.73 -10.24 -2.88
CA ARG A 73 4.17 -9.55 -4.05
C ARG A 73 4.47 -10.29 -5.35
N TYR A 74 5.67 -10.86 -5.47
CA TYR A 74 6.05 -11.65 -6.66
C TYR A 74 5.19 -12.90 -6.83
N GLU A 75 4.67 -13.51 -5.77
CA GLU A 75 3.71 -14.62 -5.85
C GLU A 75 2.47 -14.25 -6.68
N LYS A 76 2.06 -12.98 -6.66
CA LYS A 76 0.89 -12.47 -7.41
C LYS A 76 1.25 -11.81 -8.74
N ARG A 77 2.53 -11.65 -9.08
CA ARG A 77 2.96 -10.87 -10.25
C ARG A 77 2.30 -11.31 -11.56
N ALA A 78 2.27 -12.62 -11.83
CA ALA A 78 1.68 -13.15 -13.05
C ALA A 78 0.17 -12.86 -13.12
N ASN A 79 -0.54 -13.08 -12.02
CA ASN A 79 -1.97 -12.78 -11.93
C ASN A 79 -2.25 -11.29 -12.14
N ILE A 80 -1.48 -10.40 -11.49
CA ILE A 80 -1.60 -8.95 -11.66
C ILE A 80 -1.43 -8.57 -13.14
N ALA A 81 -0.39 -9.08 -13.79
CA ALA A 81 -0.14 -8.80 -15.22
C ALA A 81 -1.30 -9.27 -16.10
N THR A 82 -1.81 -10.49 -15.88
CA THR A 82 -2.96 -11.02 -16.61
C THR A 82 -4.21 -10.17 -16.41
N TRP A 83 -4.59 -9.86 -15.19
CA TRP A 83 -5.78 -9.07 -14.90
C TRP A 83 -5.71 -7.65 -15.48
N LEU A 84 -4.54 -7.03 -15.45
CA LEU A 84 -4.33 -5.73 -16.10
C LEU A 84 -4.50 -5.83 -17.63
N ALA A 85 -3.99 -6.89 -18.26
CA ALA A 85 -4.18 -7.13 -19.68
C ALA A 85 -5.66 -7.38 -20.05
N GLU A 86 -6.42 -8.00 -19.16
CA GLU A 86 -7.88 -8.21 -19.27
C GLU A 86 -8.71 -6.93 -19.04
N GLY A 87 -8.08 -5.81 -18.68
CA GLY A 87 -8.77 -4.54 -18.45
C GLY A 87 -9.33 -4.36 -17.04
N ILE A 88 -9.00 -5.26 -16.12
CA ILE A 88 -9.45 -5.22 -14.72
C ILE A 88 -8.74 -4.09 -13.97
N VAL A 89 -9.47 -3.38 -13.12
CA VAL A 89 -8.90 -2.39 -12.20
C VAL A 89 -8.46 -3.08 -10.92
N LEU A 90 -7.17 -2.98 -10.60
CA LEU A 90 -6.61 -3.55 -9.38
C LEU A 90 -6.42 -2.45 -8.35
N VAL A 91 -6.92 -2.67 -7.16
CA VAL A 91 -6.80 -1.75 -6.03
C VAL A 91 -6.01 -2.46 -4.93
N CYS A 92 -4.83 -1.95 -4.61
CA CYS A 92 -3.93 -2.54 -3.63
C CYS A 92 -3.95 -1.76 -2.31
N ASP A 93 -4.24 -2.43 -1.19
CA ASP A 93 -3.88 -1.94 0.13
C ASP A 93 -2.43 -2.32 0.39
N ARG A 94 -1.54 -1.34 0.35
CA ARG A 94 -0.07 -1.44 0.29
C ARG A 94 0.45 -2.11 -1.00
N TYR A 95 1.61 -1.62 -1.45
CA TYR A 95 2.31 -2.22 -2.57
C TYR A 95 3.82 -1.92 -2.50
N ILE A 96 4.44 -1.54 -3.62
CA ILE A 96 5.90 -1.34 -3.76
C ILE A 96 6.44 -0.32 -2.75
N ALA A 97 5.77 0.81 -2.58
CA ALA A 97 6.25 1.92 -1.77
C ALA A 97 6.32 1.59 -0.28
N SER A 98 5.50 0.66 0.21
CA SER A 98 5.59 0.18 1.59
C SER A 98 6.96 -0.41 1.91
N SER A 99 7.53 -1.27 1.03
CA SER A 99 8.87 -1.82 1.28
C SER A 99 9.95 -0.76 1.31
N ILE A 100 9.86 0.25 0.42
CA ILE A 100 10.80 1.37 0.41
C ILE A 100 10.69 2.17 1.71
N ALA A 101 9.47 2.53 2.11
CA ALA A 101 9.26 3.36 3.30
C ALA A 101 9.68 2.67 4.60
N TYR A 102 9.28 1.41 4.79
CA TYR A 102 9.60 0.67 6.01
C TYR A 102 11.07 0.19 6.02
N GLY A 103 11.63 -0.21 4.88
CA GLY A 103 13.03 -0.63 4.78
C GLY A 103 13.99 0.55 5.01
N GLU A 104 13.73 1.69 4.37
CA GLU A 104 14.53 2.92 4.59
C GLU A 104 14.47 3.39 6.05
N ALA A 105 13.30 3.31 6.70
CA ALA A 105 13.16 3.64 8.11
C ALA A 105 13.97 2.72 9.04
N GLN A 106 14.34 1.55 8.56
CA GLN A 106 15.21 0.57 9.24
C GLN A 106 16.67 0.66 8.79
N GLY A 107 17.04 1.65 7.98
CA GLY A 107 18.42 1.89 7.54
C GLY A 107 18.85 1.16 6.26
N LEU A 108 17.92 0.54 5.55
CA LEU A 108 18.22 -0.09 4.26
C LEU A 108 18.28 0.95 3.13
N ASP A 109 19.08 0.64 2.10
CA ASP A 109 19.20 1.49 0.93
C ASP A 109 17.92 1.52 0.09
N PRO A 110 17.30 2.69 -0.14
CA PRO A 110 16.07 2.81 -0.90
C PRO A 110 16.23 2.44 -2.38
N GLY A 111 17.43 2.59 -2.95
CA GLY A 111 17.74 2.17 -4.31
C GLY A 111 17.69 0.65 -4.44
N TRP A 112 18.34 -0.06 -3.53
CA TRP A 112 18.24 -1.52 -3.46
C TRP A 112 16.79 -1.99 -3.30
N LEU A 113 16.01 -1.35 -2.40
CA LEU A 113 14.61 -1.69 -2.17
C LEU A 113 13.75 -1.48 -3.44
N ALA A 114 14.04 -0.47 -4.23
CA ALA A 114 13.38 -0.25 -5.52
C ALA A 114 13.81 -1.30 -6.56
N ASP A 115 15.09 -1.62 -6.63
CA ASP A 115 15.67 -2.55 -7.61
C ASP A 115 15.13 -3.97 -7.47
N ILE A 116 15.01 -4.47 -6.24
CA ILE A 116 14.47 -5.83 -6.02
C ILE A 116 12.98 -5.95 -6.39
N GLN A 117 12.28 -4.84 -6.61
CA GLN A 117 10.87 -4.75 -7.00
C GLN A 117 10.65 -4.33 -8.46
N ARG A 118 11.71 -4.05 -9.22
CA ARG A 118 11.65 -3.44 -10.56
C ARG A 118 10.83 -4.22 -11.59
N PHE A 119 10.66 -5.53 -11.40
CA PHE A 119 9.87 -6.38 -12.31
C PHE A 119 8.41 -6.57 -11.88
N LEU A 120 7.98 -5.95 -10.78
CA LEU A 120 6.56 -5.88 -10.43
C LEU A 120 5.87 -4.85 -11.34
N PRO A 121 4.61 -5.08 -11.75
CA PRO A 121 3.81 -4.06 -12.43
C PRO A 121 3.78 -2.78 -11.60
N GLN A 122 4.06 -1.64 -12.24
CA GLN A 122 4.10 -0.35 -11.55
C GLN A 122 2.69 0.23 -11.42
N PRO A 123 2.35 0.87 -10.30
CA PRO A 123 1.05 1.53 -10.15
C PRO A 123 0.89 2.70 -11.13
N ASP A 124 -0.29 2.79 -11.76
CA ASP A 124 -0.70 3.95 -12.54
C ASP A 124 -1.03 5.15 -11.65
N LEU A 125 -1.46 4.86 -10.43
CA LEU A 125 -1.78 5.86 -9.40
C LEU A 125 -1.41 5.30 -8.03
N THR A 126 -0.60 6.05 -7.29
CA THR A 126 -0.34 5.78 -5.87
C THR A 126 -0.99 6.87 -5.02
N ILE A 127 -1.80 6.46 -4.07
CA ILE A 127 -2.54 7.34 -3.16
C ILE A 127 -1.92 7.23 -1.77
N LEU A 128 -1.31 8.30 -1.31
CA LEU A 128 -0.81 8.42 0.06
C LEU A 128 -1.90 9.01 0.96
N LEU A 129 -2.34 8.23 1.94
CA LEU A 129 -3.14 8.74 3.06
C LEU A 129 -2.17 9.12 4.19
N ASP A 130 -1.86 10.41 4.26
CA ASP A 130 -0.88 10.95 5.20
C ASP A 130 -1.54 11.28 6.53
N ILE A 131 -1.09 10.62 7.60
CA ILE A 131 -1.48 10.90 8.99
C ILE A 131 -0.24 11.05 9.87
N ALA A 132 -0.38 11.70 11.01
CA ALA A 132 0.67 11.75 12.02
C ALA A 132 0.85 10.38 12.70
N PRO A 133 2.07 10.00 13.12
CA PRO A 133 2.30 8.78 13.89
C PRO A 133 1.43 8.68 15.14
N GLU A 134 1.23 9.79 15.81
CA GLU A 134 0.39 9.90 17.03
C GLU A 134 -1.07 9.54 16.71
N THR A 135 -1.57 9.99 15.57
CA THR A 135 -2.92 9.65 15.08
C THR A 135 -3.04 8.16 14.77
N ALA A 136 -2.03 7.56 14.12
CA ALA A 136 -1.99 6.12 13.86
C ALA A 136 -2.07 5.32 15.16
N VAL A 137 -1.28 5.69 16.14
CA VAL A 137 -1.26 5.06 17.47
C VAL A 137 -2.59 5.24 18.21
N THR A 138 -3.19 6.43 18.16
CA THR A 138 -4.47 6.70 18.83
C THR A 138 -5.62 5.88 18.24
N ARG A 139 -5.65 5.71 16.91
CA ARG A 139 -6.70 4.96 16.21
C ARG A 139 -6.64 3.44 16.47
N LYS A 140 -5.51 2.91 16.90
CA LYS A 140 -5.33 1.48 17.22
C LYS A 140 -4.87 1.32 18.67
N ALA A 141 -5.80 1.16 19.58
CA ALA A 141 -5.50 1.08 21.02
C ALA A 141 -4.85 -0.25 21.44
N ALA A 142 -5.12 -1.38 20.74
CA ALA A 142 -4.63 -2.71 21.11
C ALA A 142 -4.18 -3.51 19.86
N GLY A 143 -3.44 -4.60 20.08
CA GLY A 143 -3.04 -5.53 19.02
C GLY A 143 -2.03 -4.96 18.02
N ARG A 144 -1.15 -4.05 18.48
CA ARG A 144 -0.09 -3.46 17.65
C ARG A 144 1.03 -4.46 17.41
N ASP A 145 1.50 -4.53 16.18
CA ASP A 145 2.72 -5.26 15.84
C ASP A 145 3.98 -4.50 16.30
N ARG A 146 5.15 -5.07 16.03
CA ARG A 146 6.44 -4.50 16.45
C ARG A 146 6.72 -3.13 15.85
N TYR A 147 6.25 -2.85 14.63
CA TYR A 147 6.49 -1.58 13.94
C TYR A 147 5.55 -0.48 14.41
N GLU A 148 4.30 -0.82 14.71
CA GLU A 148 3.27 0.12 15.17
C GLU A 148 3.51 0.67 16.60
N ARG A 149 4.50 0.14 17.33
CA ARG A 149 4.85 0.58 18.69
C ARG A 149 5.94 1.64 18.73
N ASP A 150 6.70 1.83 17.66
CA ASP A 150 7.84 2.74 17.59
C ASP A 150 7.46 4.03 16.85
N LEU A 151 7.12 5.09 17.61
CA LEU A 151 6.77 6.41 17.05
C LEU A 151 7.91 7.02 16.23
N ALA A 152 9.17 6.84 16.64
CA ALA A 152 10.31 7.38 15.91
C ALA A 152 10.48 6.67 14.56
N MET A 153 10.26 5.36 14.55
CA MET A 153 10.23 4.60 13.29
C MET A 153 9.07 5.04 12.39
N LEU A 154 7.84 5.14 12.93
CA LEU A 154 6.68 5.60 12.16
C LEU A 154 6.88 7.00 11.57
N SER A 155 7.58 7.90 12.29
CA SER A 155 7.95 9.22 11.77
C SER A 155 8.87 9.10 10.55
N ARG A 156 9.91 8.25 10.61
CA ARG A 156 10.80 8.00 9.46
C ARG A 156 10.06 7.37 8.28
N VAL A 157 9.15 6.42 8.54
CA VAL A 157 8.29 5.82 7.50
C VAL A 157 7.45 6.88 6.81
N ARG A 158 6.79 7.76 7.60
CA ARG A 158 5.99 8.87 7.07
C ARG A 158 6.82 9.81 6.19
N GLU A 159 8.02 10.16 6.62
CA GLU A 159 8.93 11.02 5.84
C GLU A 159 9.33 10.36 4.53
N SER A 160 9.64 9.06 4.53
CA SER A 160 9.92 8.31 3.31
C SER A 160 8.72 8.33 2.35
N TYR A 161 7.51 8.06 2.83
CA TYR A 161 6.30 8.17 2.00
C TYR A 161 6.11 9.58 1.42
N ARG A 162 6.34 10.63 2.20
CA ARG A 162 6.23 12.01 1.74
C ARG A 162 7.24 12.35 0.64
N ARG A 163 8.47 11.85 0.74
CA ARG A 163 9.47 11.99 -0.31
C ARG A 163 9.06 11.24 -1.58
N GLN A 164 8.59 10.01 -1.46
CA GLN A 164 8.10 9.21 -2.59
C GLN A 164 6.89 9.90 -3.27
N ALA A 165 5.99 10.50 -2.48
CA ALA A 165 4.80 11.19 -2.97
C ALA A 165 5.10 12.45 -3.79
N GLY A 166 6.34 12.95 -3.82
CA GLY A 166 6.81 13.98 -4.74
C GLY A 166 6.99 13.49 -6.18
N GLN A 167 6.89 12.21 -6.45
CA GLN A 167 7.07 11.63 -7.77
C GLN A 167 5.78 11.69 -8.61
N ARG A 168 5.95 11.57 -9.94
CA ARG A 168 4.81 11.51 -10.87
C ARG A 168 3.97 10.24 -10.60
N GLY A 169 2.66 10.37 -10.70
CA GLY A 169 1.74 9.25 -10.46
C GLY A 169 1.26 9.13 -9.02
N TRP A 170 1.72 10.04 -8.15
CA TRP A 170 1.27 10.10 -6.76
C TRP A 170 0.24 11.20 -6.52
N VAL A 171 -0.66 10.94 -5.58
CA VAL A 171 -1.55 11.94 -4.98
C VAL A 171 -1.53 11.75 -3.47
N ARG A 172 -1.35 12.83 -2.72
CA ARG A 172 -1.36 12.81 -1.25
C ARG A 172 -2.63 13.47 -0.73
N PHE A 173 -3.30 12.78 0.18
CA PHE A 173 -4.44 13.30 0.92
C PHE A 173 -4.15 13.33 2.42
N ASP A 174 -4.73 14.31 3.11
CA ASP A 174 -4.76 14.36 4.55
C ASP A 174 -5.75 13.30 5.07
N GLY A 175 -5.18 12.20 5.59
CA GLY A 175 -5.95 11.07 6.15
C GLY A 175 -6.52 11.34 7.54
N GLU A 176 -6.29 12.51 8.13
CA GLU A 176 -6.86 12.91 9.42
C GLU A 176 -8.25 13.54 9.28
N ARG A 177 -8.60 13.97 8.07
CA ARG A 177 -9.91 14.53 7.74
C ARG A 177 -11.03 13.48 7.87
N PRO A 178 -12.29 13.91 7.96
CA PRO A 178 -13.44 12.99 7.98
C PRO A 178 -13.39 12.01 6.81
N ARG A 179 -13.68 10.73 7.10
CA ARG A 179 -13.60 9.62 6.14
C ARG A 179 -14.28 9.92 4.80
N ASP A 180 -15.48 10.50 4.84
CA ASP A 180 -16.27 10.74 3.63
C ASP A 180 -15.69 11.90 2.80
N ALA A 181 -15.08 12.89 3.44
CA ALA A 181 -14.38 13.96 2.74
C ALA A 181 -13.14 13.42 2.01
N VAL A 182 -12.35 12.56 2.68
CA VAL A 182 -11.21 11.88 2.04
C VAL A 182 -11.69 11.01 0.87
N SER A 183 -12.80 10.28 1.04
CA SER A 183 -13.36 9.46 -0.04
C SER A 183 -13.75 10.28 -1.26
N ALA A 184 -14.38 11.43 -1.07
CA ALA A 184 -14.78 12.31 -2.17
C ALA A 184 -13.55 12.78 -2.97
N ASP A 185 -12.49 13.20 -2.27
CA ASP A 185 -11.25 13.64 -2.91
C ASP A 185 -10.54 12.50 -3.65
N VAL A 186 -10.48 11.30 -3.06
CA VAL A 186 -9.91 10.09 -3.67
C VAL A 186 -10.66 9.74 -4.95
N LEU A 187 -12.01 9.71 -4.90
CA LEU A 187 -12.82 9.38 -6.08
C LEU A 187 -12.68 10.44 -7.17
N ASN A 188 -12.62 11.72 -6.83
CA ASN A 188 -12.37 12.78 -7.80
C ASN A 188 -11.00 12.63 -8.50
N ALA A 189 -9.95 12.30 -7.76
CA ALA A 189 -8.63 12.04 -8.35
C ALA A 189 -8.63 10.81 -9.26
N LEU A 190 -9.45 9.81 -8.95
CA LEU A 190 -9.59 8.60 -9.75
C LEU A 190 -10.34 8.86 -11.07
N GLU A 191 -11.37 9.71 -11.07
CA GLU A 191 -12.17 10.03 -12.28
C GLU A 191 -11.28 10.49 -13.45
N THR A 192 -10.24 11.27 -13.18
CA THR A 192 -9.29 11.73 -14.19
C THR A 192 -8.50 10.59 -14.85
N ARG A 193 -8.45 9.41 -14.21
CA ARG A 193 -7.72 8.22 -14.68
C ARG A 193 -8.66 7.18 -15.30
N LEU A 194 -9.90 7.09 -14.83
CA LEU A 194 -10.90 6.14 -15.37
C LEU A 194 -11.40 6.56 -16.76
N GLY A 195 -11.29 7.83 -17.10
CA GLY A 195 -11.85 8.40 -18.34
C GLY A 195 -13.38 8.61 -18.26
N PRO A 196 -13.96 9.20 -19.29
CA PRO A 196 -15.40 9.43 -19.35
C PRO A 196 -16.18 8.10 -19.36
N ARG A 197 -17.42 8.14 -18.91
CA ARG A 197 -18.36 7.01 -18.97
C ARG A 197 -18.68 6.61 -20.39
#